data_2a99a8d51e4e6372bcf68d794b59a2b6
#
_entry.id   2a99a8d51e4e6372bcf68d794b59a2b6
#
_cell.length_a   1.000
_cell.length_b   1.000
_cell.length_c   1.000
_cell.angle_alpha   90.00
_cell.angle_beta   90.00
_cell.angle_gamma   90.00
#
_symmetry.space_group_name_H-M   'P 1'
#
loop_
_entity.id
_entity.type
_entity.pdbx_description
1 polymer ?
#
loop_
_entity_poly.entity_id
_entity_poly.type
_entity_poly.pdbx_seq_one_letter_code
_entity_poly.pdbx_strand_id
1 'polypeptide(L)'
;MEPQIINYELIGKGEYVQLERLYYLDAKGVKRNWETVRRANDASAVIIIATITQENKILLVKQFRPPLGKYVLEFPAGLVDQGESPEKSALRELKEETGYQGSIEKISCGTASSAGLT
;
A
#
# COMPACT_ATOMS: atom_id res chain seq x y z
N MET A 1 19.17 -17.26 -14.14
CA MET A 1 18.19 -17.71 -13.12
C MET A 1 17.32 -16.54 -12.69
N GLU A 2 16.19 -16.80 -12.10
CA GLU A 2 15.41 -15.72 -11.49
C GLU A 2 16.00 -15.32 -10.14
N PRO A 3 15.99 -14.03 -9.78
CA PRO A 3 16.39 -13.59 -8.45
C PRO A 3 15.56 -14.24 -7.35
N GLN A 4 16.18 -14.53 -6.21
CA GLN A 4 15.54 -15.21 -5.11
C GLN A 4 15.84 -14.53 -3.78
N ILE A 5 14.81 -14.29 -2.98
CA ILE A 5 14.95 -13.80 -1.62
C ILE A 5 15.52 -14.90 -0.75
N ILE A 6 16.56 -14.59 0.05
CA ILE A 6 17.20 -15.53 0.96
C ILE A 6 16.62 -15.36 2.36
N ASN A 7 16.71 -14.16 2.91
CA ASN A 7 16.23 -13.86 4.26
C ASN A 7 16.11 -12.35 4.49
N TYR A 8 15.51 -12.00 5.62
CA TYR A 8 15.38 -10.66 6.14
C TYR A 8 16.07 -10.54 7.50
N GLU A 9 16.63 -9.35 7.76
CA GLU A 9 17.24 -8.98 9.03
C GLU A 9 16.61 -7.68 9.50
N LEU A 10 16.07 -7.66 10.71
CA LEU A 10 15.52 -6.43 11.30
C LEU A 10 16.66 -5.49 11.69
N ILE A 11 16.66 -4.26 11.15
CA ILE A 11 17.63 -3.22 11.49
C ILE A 11 17.09 -2.33 12.60
N GLY A 12 15.83 -1.95 12.53
CA GLY A 12 15.19 -1.10 13.51
C GLY A 12 13.68 -1.08 13.37
N LYS A 13 12.99 -0.76 14.45
CA LYS A 13 11.53 -0.78 14.54
C LYS A 13 11.00 0.46 15.23
N GLY A 14 10.08 1.17 14.54
CA GLY A 14 9.24 2.19 15.13
C GLY A 14 7.88 1.63 15.56
N GLU A 15 6.97 2.51 15.91
CA GLU A 15 5.60 2.11 16.27
C GLU A 15 4.83 1.56 15.07
N TYR A 16 4.98 2.15 13.90
CA TYR A 16 4.18 1.84 12.70
C TYR A 16 4.96 1.16 11.60
N VAL A 17 6.27 1.38 11.53
CA VAL A 17 7.12 0.84 10.47
C VAL A 17 8.39 0.24 11.03
N GLN A 18 8.96 -0.67 10.29
CA GLN A 18 10.26 -1.26 10.60
C GLN A 18 11.18 -1.19 9.37
N LEU A 19 12.47 -1.01 9.63
CA LEU A 19 13.53 -1.06 8.64
C LEU A 19 14.16 -2.44 8.67
N GLU A 20 14.23 -3.07 7.52
CA GLU A 20 14.81 -4.41 7.34
C GLU A 20 15.91 -4.40 6.29
N ARG A 21 16.87 -5.29 6.43
CA ARG A 21 17.82 -5.63 5.38
C ARG A 21 17.41 -6.96 4.75
N LEU A 22 17.13 -6.90 3.47
CA LEU A 22 16.77 -8.03 2.63
C LEU A 22 18.03 -8.58 1.96
N TYR A 23 18.25 -9.88 2.04
CA TYR A 23 19.30 -10.56 1.29
C TYR A 23 18.69 -11.38 0.16
N TYR A 24 19.31 -11.30 -1.02
CA TYR A 24 18.82 -12.02 -2.20
C TYR A 24 19.96 -12.45 -3.11
N LEU A 25 19.69 -13.43 -3.96
CA LEU A 25 20.53 -13.78 -5.10
C LEU A 25 20.02 -13.02 -6.33
N ASP A 26 20.93 -12.36 -7.03
CA ASP A 26 20.59 -11.73 -8.31
C ASP A 26 20.51 -12.77 -9.45
N ALA A 27 20.16 -12.32 -10.66
CA ALA A 27 20.02 -13.20 -11.82
C ALA A 27 21.32 -13.93 -12.21
N LYS A 28 22.47 -13.49 -11.67
CA LYS A 28 23.77 -14.13 -11.85
C LYS A 28 24.16 -15.04 -10.70
N GLY A 29 23.28 -15.21 -9.70
CA GLY A 29 23.55 -15.99 -8.50
C GLY A 29 24.46 -15.29 -7.49
N VAL A 30 24.69 -13.99 -7.64
CA VAL A 30 25.52 -13.20 -6.70
C VAL A 30 24.65 -12.73 -5.53
N LYS A 31 25.15 -12.93 -4.31
CA LYS A 31 24.47 -12.45 -3.10
C LYS A 31 24.51 -10.94 -3.01
N ARG A 32 23.33 -10.33 -2.86
CA ARG A 32 23.13 -8.90 -2.72
C ARG A 32 22.33 -8.61 -1.46
N ASN A 33 22.30 -7.34 -1.05
CA ASN A 33 21.40 -6.89 -0.01
C ASN A 33 20.71 -5.58 -0.43
N TRP A 34 19.56 -5.32 0.22
CA TRP A 34 18.75 -4.12 -0.01
C TRP A 34 18.09 -3.70 1.30
N GLU A 35 17.96 -2.42 1.54
CA GLU A 35 17.18 -1.92 2.67
C GLU A 35 15.74 -1.69 2.25
N THR A 36 14.80 -2.16 3.06
CA THR A 36 13.38 -2.06 2.81
C THR A 36 12.63 -1.64 4.06
N VAL A 37 11.49 -0.99 3.87
CA VAL A 37 10.58 -0.59 4.94
C VAL A 37 9.31 -1.43 4.86
N ARG A 38 8.85 -1.92 6.00
CA ARG A 38 7.62 -2.68 6.13
C ARG A 38 6.76 -2.12 7.25
N ARG A 39 5.43 -2.25 7.16
CA ARG A 39 4.57 -1.96 8.30
C ARG A 39 4.84 -2.94 9.43
N ALA A 40 4.89 -2.41 10.68
CA ALA A 40 5.25 -3.21 11.85
C ALA A 40 4.26 -4.36 12.11
N ASN A 41 3.01 -4.22 11.71
CA ASN A 41 1.96 -5.23 11.83
C ASN A 41 1.70 -6.04 10.54
N ASP A 42 2.52 -5.84 9.52
CA ASP A 42 2.40 -6.47 8.20
C ASP A 42 1.02 -6.24 7.53
N ALA A 43 0.36 -5.15 7.88
CA ALA A 43 -0.95 -4.81 7.31
C ALA A 43 -0.84 -4.41 5.84
N SER A 44 -1.76 -4.92 5.03
CA SER A 44 -1.95 -4.46 3.66
C SER A 44 -2.87 -3.25 3.59
N ALA A 45 -2.89 -2.58 2.45
CA ALA A 45 -3.73 -1.44 2.19
C ALA A 45 -4.44 -1.58 0.85
N VAL A 46 -5.54 -0.86 0.69
CA VAL A 46 -6.25 -0.73 -0.58
C VAL A 46 -6.19 0.71 -1.07
N ILE A 47 -6.11 0.88 -2.37
CA ILE A 47 -6.26 2.16 -3.06
C ILE A 47 -7.51 2.06 -3.92
N ILE A 48 -8.35 3.08 -3.87
CA ILE A 48 -9.67 3.04 -4.51
C ILE A 48 -9.71 4.05 -5.64
N ILE A 49 -9.90 3.58 -6.86
CA ILE A 49 -10.17 4.42 -8.01
C ILE A 49 -11.66 4.37 -8.25
N ALA A 50 -12.38 5.33 -7.69
CA ALA A 50 -13.83 5.40 -7.74
C ALA A 50 -14.30 6.45 -8.73
N THR A 51 -15.24 6.05 -9.59
CA THR A 51 -15.86 6.95 -10.57
C THR A 51 -17.32 7.17 -10.25
N ILE A 52 -17.78 8.38 -10.42
CA ILE A 52 -19.21 8.73 -10.45
C ILE A 52 -19.63 8.69 -11.91
N THR A 53 -20.17 7.56 -12.33
CA THR A 53 -20.44 7.30 -13.75
C THR A 53 -21.41 8.30 -14.38
N GLN A 54 -22.41 8.73 -13.62
CA GLN A 54 -23.41 9.70 -14.08
C GLN A 54 -22.81 11.10 -14.35
N GLU A 55 -21.75 11.45 -13.65
CA GLU A 55 -21.10 12.75 -13.73
C GLU A 55 -19.75 12.70 -14.47
N ASN A 56 -19.29 11.51 -14.83
CA ASN A 56 -17.98 11.27 -15.43
C ASN A 56 -16.84 11.90 -14.61
N LYS A 57 -16.86 11.69 -13.30
CA LYS A 57 -15.89 12.24 -12.34
C LYS A 57 -15.19 11.13 -11.57
N ILE A 58 -13.98 11.43 -11.11
CA ILE A 58 -13.20 10.58 -10.22
C ILE A 58 -13.22 11.19 -8.82
N LEU A 59 -13.39 10.35 -7.79
CA LEU A 59 -13.33 10.77 -6.40
C LEU A 59 -11.88 10.86 -5.93
N LEU A 60 -11.52 12.01 -5.38
CA LEU A 60 -10.26 12.25 -4.71
C LEU A 60 -10.52 12.77 -3.30
N VAL A 61 -9.58 12.52 -2.40
CA VAL A 61 -9.58 13.07 -1.04
C VAL A 61 -8.44 14.08 -0.90
N LYS A 62 -8.68 15.16 -0.18
CA LYS A 62 -7.66 16.14 0.20
C LYS A 62 -7.21 15.83 1.61
N GLN A 63 -5.96 15.44 1.77
CA GLN A 63 -5.43 14.97 3.04
C GLN A 63 -4.11 15.65 3.39
N PHE A 64 -3.95 16.06 4.65
CA PHE A 64 -2.67 16.55 5.13
C PHE A 64 -1.72 15.37 5.33
N ARG A 65 -0.56 15.45 4.70
CA ARG A 65 0.49 14.43 4.83
C ARG A 65 1.66 14.99 5.62
N PRO A 66 1.80 14.63 6.92
CA PRO A 66 2.85 15.14 7.78
C PRO A 66 4.28 15.03 7.21
N PRO A 67 4.68 13.90 6.56
CA PRO A 67 6.01 13.80 5.99
C PRO A 67 6.30 14.84 4.90
N LEU A 68 5.26 15.31 4.22
CA LEU A 68 5.36 16.35 3.18
C LEU A 68 5.08 17.75 3.72
N GLY A 69 4.53 17.87 4.92
CA GLY A 69 4.16 19.13 5.54
C GLY A 69 3.07 19.92 4.80
N LYS A 70 2.24 19.22 4.01
CA LYS A 70 1.22 19.88 3.17
C LYS A 70 0.02 18.99 2.88
N TYR A 71 -1.04 19.62 2.39
CA TYR A 71 -2.19 18.91 1.83
C TYR A 71 -1.87 18.39 0.43
N VAL A 72 -2.34 17.20 0.14
CA VAL A 72 -2.25 16.56 -1.18
C VAL A 72 -3.61 15.99 -1.59
N LEU A 73 -3.82 15.89 -2.89
CA LEU A 73 -4.97 15.18 -3.46
C LEU A 73 -4.55 13.75 -3.76
N GLU A 74 -5.34 12.80 -3.26
CA GLU A 74 -5.04 11.38 -3.36
C GLU A 74 -6.30 10.59 -3.70
N PHE A 75 -6.12 9.41 -4.26
CA PHE A 75 -7.20 8.44 -4.28
C PHE A 75 -7.53 8.01 -2.84
N PRO A 76 -8.82 7.76 -2.51
CA PRO A 76 -9.17 7.17 -1.23
C PRO A 76 -8.39 5.87 -1.02
N ALA A 77 -7.89 5.68 0.19
CA ALA A 77 -7.07 4.53 0.54
C ALA A 77 -7.17 4.25 2.04
N GLY A 78 -6.93 3.03 2.42
CA GLY A 78 -6.90 2.67 3.83
C GLY A 78 -6.35 1.29 4.06
N LEU A 79 -6.11 0.98 5.33
CA LEU A 79 -5.62 -0.33 5.75
C LEU A 79 -6.74 -1.36 5.72
N VAL A 80 -6.38 -2.57 5.32
CA VAL A 80 -7.26 -3.74 5.44
C VAL A 80 -7.25 -4.17 6.89
N ASP A 81 -8.44 -4.19 7.53
CA ASP A 81 -8.57 -4.67 8.89
C ASP A 81 -8.39 -6.18 8.96
N GLN A 82 -7.96 -6.67 10.11
CA GLN A 82 -7.78 -8.09 10.33
C GLN A 82 -9.09 -8.85 10.09
N GLY A 83 -9.03 -9.91 9.27
CA GLY A 83 -10.18 -10.72 8.91
C GLY A 83 -11.10 -10.10 7.86
N GLU A 84 -10.81 -8.91 7.39
CA GLU A 84 -11.56 -8.22 6.34
C GLU A 84 -10.96 -8.54 4.96
N SER A 85 -11.82 -8.75 3.94
CA SER A 85 -11.34 -8.88 2.57
C SER A 85 -10.93 -7.51 2.01
N PRO A 86 -10.02 -7.45 1.02
CA PRO A 86 -9.69 -6.19 0.35
C PRO A 86 -10.91 -5.48 -0.25
N GLU A 87 -11.87 -6.24 -0.78
CA GLU A 87 -13.11 -5.71 -1.35
C GLU A 87 -13.97 -5.01 -0.29
N LYS A 88 -14.17 -5.64 0.85
CA LYS A 88 -14.93 -5.06 1.97
C LYS A 88 -14.21 -3.84 2.53
N SER A 89 -12.89 -3.90 2.65
CA SER A 89 -12.07 -2.79 3.10
C SER A 89 -12.20 -1.59 2.16
N ALA A 90 -12.16 -1.81 0.85
CA ALA A 90 -12.31 -0.76 -0.14
C ALA A 90 -13.67 -0.06 -0.04
N LEU A 91 -14.76 -0.82 0.06
CA LEU A 91 -16.10 -0.26 0.19
C LEU A 91 -16.28 0.50 1.52
N ARG A 92 -15.74 -0.01 2.61
CA ARG A 92 -15.75 0.64 3.91
C ARG A 92 -14.98 1.95 3.88
N GLU A 93 -13.75 1.94 3.40
CA GLU A 93 -12.90 3.14 3.32
C GLU A 93 -13.50 4.20 2.38
N LEU A 94 -14.08 3.79 1.26
CA LEU A 94 -14.75 4.73 0.37
C LEU A 94 -15.87 5.47 1.09
N LYS A 95 -16.71 4.76 1.84
CA LYS A 95 -17.79 5.36 2.61
C LYS A 95 -17.28 6.26 3.73
N GLU A 96 -16.28 5.83 4.48
CA GLU A 96 -15.69 6.59 5.58
C GLU A 96 -15.05 7.89 5.10
N GLU A 97 -14.30 7.83 3.99
CA GLU A 97 -13.53 8.98 3.50
C GLU A 97 -14.33 9.93 2.61
N THR A 98 -15.30 9.43 1.87
CA THR A 98 -16.04 10.23 0.88
C THR A 98 -17.55 10.31 1.12
N GLY A 99 -18.11 9.44 1.95
CA GLY A 99 -19.56 9.32 2.14
C GLY A 99 -20.27 8.54 1.03
N TYR A 100 -19.60 8.19 -0.05
CA TYR A 100 -20.20 7.46 -1.16
C TYR A 100 -20.26 5.97 -0.90
N GLN A 101 -21.33 5.36 -1.42
CA GLN A 101 -21.47 3.90 -1.50
C GLN A 101 -21.32 3.48 -2.96
N GLY A 102 -20.60 2.42 -3.19
CA GLY A 102 -20.36 1.94 -4.55
C GLY A 102 -20.32 0.42 -4.65
N SER A 103 -20.04 -0.05 -5.84
CA SER A 103 -19.80 -1.45 -6.15
C SER A 103 -18.43 -1.61 -6.82
N ILE A 104 -17.81 -2.76 -6.65
CA ILE A 104 -16.51 -3.06 -7.22
C ILE A 104 -16.70 -3.64 -8.62
N GLU A 105 -16.07 -3.00 -9.61
CA GLU A 105 -16.06 -3.49 -11.00
C GLU A 105 -14.81 -4.31 -11.31
N LYS A 106 -13.66 -3.90 -10.75
CA LYS A 106 -12.38 -4.54 -11.06
C LYS A 106 -11.42 -4.47 -9.88
N ILE A 107 -10.67 -5.53 -9.67
CA ILE A 107 -9.56 -5.59 -8.72
C ILE A 107 -8.29 -5.90 -9.50
N SER A 108 -7.24 -5.09 -9.29
CA SER A 108 -5.91 -5.38 -9.81
C SER A 108 -5.08 -6.15 -8.79
N CYS A 109 -4.00 -6.77 -9.26
CA CYS A 109 -3.02 -7.35 -8.36
C CYS A 109 -2.36 -6.27 -7.48
N GLY A 110 -1.74 -6.71 -6.39
CA GLY A 110 -1.09 -5.81 -5.45
C GLY A 110 0.02 -4.97 -6.09
N THR A 111 0.17 -3.77 -5.57
CA THR A 111 1.23 -2.84 -5.95
C THR A 111 2.02 -2.42 -4.72
N ALA A 112 3.15 -1.79 -4.90
CA ALA A 112 3.94 -1.19 -3.83
C ALA A 112 3.87 0.34 -3.95
N SER A 113 3.82 1.03 -2.80
CA SER A 113 3.84 2.49 -2.78
C SER A 113 5.17 3.07 -3.28
N SER A 114 6.25 2.31 -3.09
CA SER A 114 7.56 2.59 -3.65
C SER A 114 8.27 1.25 -3.86
N ALA A 115 8.38 0.80 -5.09
CA ALA A 115 8.89 -0.52 -5.42
C ALA A 115 10.33 -0.79 -4.94
N GLY A 116 11.13 0.25 -4.75
CA GLY A 116 12.49 0.13 -4.25
C GLY A 116 12.62 0.30 -2.73
N LEU A 117 11.56 0.62 -2.02
CA LEU A 117 11.58 0.86 -0.58
C LEU A 117 10.64 -0.08 0.19
N THR A 118 9.48 -0.35 -0.33
CA THR A 118 8.41 -1.08 0.38
C THR A 118 7.60 -2.00 -0.54
#